data_4e37da0e2419fe51b6ccc19b6db3d5fa
#
_entry.id   4e37da0e2419fe51b6ccc19b6db3d5fa
#
_cell.length_a   1.000
_cell.length_b   1.000
_cell.length_c   1.000
_cell.angle_alpha   90.00
_cell.angle_beta   90.00
_cell.angle_gamma   90.00
#
_symmetry.space_group_name_H-M   'P 1'
#
loop_
_entity.id
_entity.type
_entity.pdbx_description
1 polymer ?
#
loop_
_entity_poly.entity_id
_entity_poly.type
_entity_poly.pdbx_seq_one_letter_code
_entity_poly.pdbx_strand_id
1 'polypeptide(L)'
;MNDKKTSIDRLRISRFKLDALLNITLSINANLPTEELLSKYESILRNNLGIGKILIFKHSVKWECLLNGGFSKELETGIDVESQLLKFTETAHRNKDFDIEGVDIIIPVYNNYVPLAFVLIGDIEEEGKGMSPVLKHLNFIQTISSIILVAIENIRLFKESLRQEALRKELELAARMQQKLIPDNRSMPQNDHLAVNGFYYPHYEVGGDYYDCIKLSDTKTGFCIADVSGKGISAAILMSNFQASFRALFTHEIELPLLIRKLNTLIIANASGEKFITFFVARYDHENCTLEYINAGHNPPVLFDTVTGEVIHLHSLCVGIGMIDEIPTVREQLLNITNYSKIVCYTDGLSDLKGDDGKEILTKEIVRFITNKDPVENNIREMLKKLGIPDNNPDLFDDVSIIVADLFR
;
A
#
# COMPACT_ATOMS: atom_id res chain seq x y z
N MET A 1 14.64 40.10 -57.96
CA MET A 1 15.39 38.85 -57.69
C MET A 1 15.50 38.54 -56.20
N ASN A 2 15.62 39.54 -55.32
CA ASN A 2 15.70 39.34 -53.87
C ASN A 2 14.42 38.72 -53.24
N ASP A 3 13.22 39.14 -53.66
CA ASP A 3 11.97 38.65 -53.05
C ASP A 3 11.70 37.14 -53.27
N LYS A 4 12.06 36.58 -54.44
CA LYS A 4 11.92 35.14 -54.74
C LYS A 4 12.88 34.30 -53.90
N LYS A 5 14.12 34.77 -53.64
CA LYS A 5 15.10 34.07 -52.82
C LYS A 5 14.68 34.04 -51.35
N THR A 6 14.17 35.15 -50.85
CA THR A 6 13.64 35.25 -49.48
C THR A 6 12.40 34.36 -49.26
N SER A 7 11.53 34.21 -50.26
CA SER A 7 10.35 33.35 -50.21
C SER A 7 10.72 31.84 -50.20
N ILE A 8 11.72 31.47 -51.02
CA ILE A 8 12.23 30.08 -51.07
C ILE A 8 12.90 29.68 -49.74
N ASP A 9 13.68 30.55 -49.14
CA ASP A 9 14.35 30.32 -47.88
C ASP A 9 13.31 30.16 -46.71
N ARG A 10 12.27 30.99 -46.70
CA ARG A 10 11.14 30.83 -45.75
C ARG A 10 10.44 29.50 -45.87
N LEU A 11 10.14 29.04 -47.09
CA LEU A 11 9.51 27.75 -47.35
C LEU A 11 10.41 26.58 -46.89
N ARG A 12 11.72 26.66 -47.13
CA ARG A 12 12.69 25.65 -46.73
C ARG A 12 12.78 25.50 -45.21
N ILE A 13 12.82 26.62 -44.48
CA ILE A 13 12.84 26.67 -43.02
C ILE A 13 11.53 26.13 -42.46
N SER A 14 10.37 26.51 -43.02
CA SER A 14 9.07 26.00 -42.56
C SER A 14 8.95 24.49 -42.75
N ARG A 15 9.40 23.98 -43.91
CA ARG A 15 9.43 22.52 -44.16
C ARG A 15 10.33 21.80 -43.19
N PHE A 16 11.55 22.30 -42.93
CA PHE A 16 12.46 21.73 -41.94
C PHE A 16 11.80 21.64 -40.55
N LYS A 17 11.12 22.71 -40.09
CA LYS A 17 10.43 22.70 -38.77
C LYS A 17 9.35 21.64 -38.70
N LEU A 18 8.55 21.48 -39.76
CA LEU A 18 7.51 20.45 -39.83
C LEU A 18 8.11 19.03 -39.83
N ASP A 19 9.16 18.80 -40.61
CA ASP A 19 9.86 17.51 -40.69
C ASP A 19 10.51 17.16 -39.33
N ALA A 20 11.08 18.13 -38.63
CA ALA A 20 11.67 17.93 -37.30
C ALA A 20 10.61 17.56 -36.26
N LEU A 21 9.45 18.26 -36.23
CA LEU A 21 8.34 17.93 -35.34
C LEU A 21 7.77 16.53 -35.63
N LEU A 22 7.61 16.20 -36.93
CA LEU A 22 7.15 14.88 -37.34
C LEU A 22 8.09 13.78 -36.87
N ASN A 23 9.41 13.95 -37.10
CA ASN A 23 10.44 12.98 -36.70
C ASN A 23 10.48 12.76 -35.19
N ILE A 24 10.36 13.84 -34.39
CA ILE A 24 10.28 13.73 -32.93
C ILE A 24 9.00 13.00 -32.51
N THR A 25 7.86 13.36 -33.10
CA THR A 25 6.57 12.70 -32.79
C THR A 25 6.62 11.21 -33.12
N LEU A 26 7.18 10.83 -34.27
CA LEU A 26 7.39 9.42 -34.63
C LEU A 26 8.32 8.70 -33.66
N SER A 27 9.38 9.38 -33.20
CA SER A 27 10.31 8.82 -32.20
C SER A 27 9.62 8.60 -30.85
N ILE A 28 8.75 9.50 -30.41
CA ILE A 28 7.94 9.37 -29.20
C ILE A 28 6.97 8.20 -29.34
N ASN A 29 6.24 8.11 -30.47
CA ASN A 29 5.29 7.03 -30.73
C ASN A 29 5.98 5.64 -30.85
N ALA A 30 7.24 5.62 -31.27
CA ALA A 30 8.07 4.42 -31.28
C ALA A 30 8.64 4.06 -29.89
N ASN A 31 8.29 4.80 -28.83
CA ASN A 31 8.75 4.63 -27.47
C ASN A 31 10.28 4.62 -27.35
N LEU A 32 10.99 5.47 -28.10
CA LEU A 32 12.44 5.59 -28.00
C LEU A 32 12.87 5.94 -26.56
N PRO A 33 14.05 5.44 -26.12
CA PRO A 33 14.62 5.79 -24.82
C PRO A 33 14.78 7.30 -24.67
N THR A 34 14.69 7.78 -23.42
CA THR A 34 14.87 9.20 -23.08
C THR A 34 16.16 9.79 -23.63
N GLU A 35 17.26 9.04 -23.55
CA GLU A 35 18.58 9.46 -24.03
C GLU A 35 18.58 9.70 -25.55
N GLU A 36 17.93 8.85 -26.32
CA GLU A 36 17.82 9.00 -27.77
C GLU A 36 16.93 10.19 -28.16
N LEU A 37 15.83 10.43 -27.42
CA LEU A 37 14.98 11.60 -27.63
C LEU A 37 15.73 12.89 -27.35
N LEU A 38 16.53 12.94 -26.26
CA LEU A 38 17.35 14.10 -25.93
C LEU A 38 18.47 14.33 -26.93
N SER A 39 19.13 13.28 -27.41
CA SER A 39 20.16 13.36 -28.45
C SER A 39 19.59 13.94 -29.76
N LYS A 40 18.40 13.50 -30.19
CA LYS A 40 17.71 14.06 -31.36
C LYS A 40 17.33 15.52 -31.15
N TYR A 41 16.82 15.85 -29.98
CA TYR A 41 16.49 17.23 -29.62
C TYR A 41 17.71 18.14 -29.67
N GLU A 42 18.82 17.74 -29.00
CA GLU A 42 20.06 18.45 -29.01
C GLU A 42 20.60 18.68 -30.46
N SER A 43 20.57 17.61 -31.28
CA SER A 43 20.99 17.68 -32.67
C SER A 43 20.16 18.68 -33.49
N ILE A 44 18.83 18.70 -33.31
CA ILE A 44 17.95 19.66 -33.99
C ILE A 44 18.29 21.08 -33.59
N LEU A 45 18.49 21.35 -32.31
CA LEU A 45 18.78 22.71 -31.82
C LEU A 45 20.18 23.18 -32.19
N ARG A 46 21.21 22.34 -31.99
CA ARG A 46 22.59 22.72 -32.24
C ARG A 46 22.94 22.69 -33.72
N ASN A 47 22.71 21.58 -34.40
CA ASN A 47 23.19 21.39 -35.78
C ASN A 47 22.34 22.10 -36.82
N ASN A 48 21.02 22.27 -36.57
CA ASN A 48 20.13 22.83 -37.57
C ASN A 48 19.70 24.28 -37.29
N LEU A 49 19.69 24.68 -36.00
CA LEU A 49 19.29 26.05 -35.63
C LEU A 49 20.44 26.91 -35.14
N GLY A 50 21.67 26.38 -35.05
CA GLY A 50 22.88 27.13 -34.65
C GLY A 50 22.89 27.54 -33.16
N ILE A 51 22.23 26.77 -32.29
CA ILE A 51 22.26 27.03 -30.86
C ILE A 51 23.54 26.42 -30.28
N GLY A 52 24.42 27.25 -29.72
CA GLY A 52 25.73 26.81 -29.21
C GLY A 52 25.63 26.00 -27.93
N LYS A 53 24.76 26.43 -27.00
CA LYS A 53 24.66 25.81 -25.66
C LYS A 53 23.19 25.58 -25.25
N ILE A 54 22.94 24.40 -24.62
CA ILE A 54 21.64 24.00 -24.12
C ILE A 54 21.80 23.36 -22.75
N LEU A 55 21.01 23.79 -21.76
CA LEU A 55 20.97 23.20 -20.45
C LEU A 55 19.52 22.98 -20.06
N ILE A 56 19.16 21.77 -19.61
CA ILE A 56 17.79 21.43 -19.20
C ILE A 56 17.80 20.97 -17.77
N PHE A 57 17.05 21.68 -16.93
CA PHE A 57 16.67 21.21 -15.60
C PHE A 57 15.25 20.67 -15.64
N LYS A 58 15.06 19.48 -15.07
CA LYS A 58 13.75 18.82 -14.96
C LYS A 58 13.44 18.53 -13.51
N HIS A 59 12.19 18.72 -13.13
CA HIS A 59 11.68 18.32 -11.83
C HIS A 59 11.22 16.85 -11.85
N SER A 60 11.67 16.05 -10.85
CA SER A 60 11.14 14.75 -10.55
C SER A 60 10.74 14.67 -9.07
N VAL A 61 11.63 14.27 -8.19
CA VAL A 61 11.53 14.45 -6.72
C VAL A 61 12.22 15.73 -6.29
N LYS A 62 13.28 16.07 -7.01
CA LYS A 62 14.07 17.31 -6.91
C LYS A 62 14.42 17.80 -8.32
N TRP A 63 14.95 19.01 -8.42
CA TRP A 63 15.46 19.53 -9.68
C TRP A 63 16.78 18.87 -10.03
N GLU A 64 16.88 18.33 -11.23
CA GLU A 64 18.05 17.62 -11.72
C GLU A 64 18.39 18.09 -13.15
N CYS A 65 19.69 18.13 -13.47
CA CYS A 65 20.13 18.38 -14.84
C CYS A 65 19.80 17.15 -15.70
N LEU A 66 18.96 17.34 -16.70
CA LEU A 66 18.56 16.31 -17.65
C LEU A 66 19.45 16.28 -18.89
N LEU A 67 19.93 17.43 -19.34
CA LEU A 67 20.80 17.59 -20.49
C LEU A 67 21.71 18.78 -20.27
N ASN A 68 23.04 18.61 -20.50
CA ASN A 68 24.00 19.70 -20.65
C ASN A 68 24.73 19.55 -21.98
N GLY A 69 24.40 20.39 -22.93
CA GLY A 69 25.03 20.51 -24.24
C GLY A 69 25.85 21.78 -24.34
N GLY A 70 27.04 21.81 -23.76
CA GLY A 70 28.05 22.87 -23.97
C GLY A 70 28.17 23.94 -22.89
N PHE A 71 27.42 23.92 -21.81
CA PHE A 71 27.66 24.78 -20.64
C PHE A 71 28.74 24.20 -19.73
N SER A 72 29.41 25.06 -18.97
CA SER A 72 30.41 24.63 -17.99
C SER A 72 29.75 23.92 -16.82
N LYS A 73 30.47 23.03 -16.17
CA LYS A 73 29.95 22.28 -15.02
C LYS A 73 29.76 23.18 -13.80
N GLU A 74 30.54 24.24 -13.68
CA GLU A 74 30.41 25.26 -12.65
C GLU A 74 29.05 25.98 -12.77
N LEU A 75 28.63 26.32 -14.00
CA LEU A 75 27.34 26.96 -14.24
C LEU A 75 26.19 25.98 -13.94
N GLU A 76 26.27 24.72 -14.41
CA GLU A 76 25.29 23.70 -14.16
C GLU A 76 25.02 23.50 -12.66
N THR A 77 26.09 23.39 -11.86
CA THR A 77 26.01 23.19 -10.42
C THR A 77 25.73 24.47 -9.63
N GLY A 78 25.99 25.63 -10.21
CA GLY A 78 25.77 26.93 -9.59
C GLY A 78 24.37 27.48 -9.73
N ILE A 79 23.54 26.90 -10.61
CA ILE A 79 22.12 27.31 -10.77
C ILE A 79 21.26 26.63 -9.72
N ASP A 80 20.70 27.44 -8.82
CA ASP A 80 19.62 27.02 -7.95
C ASP A 80 18.27 27.31 -8.63
N VAL A 81 17.62 26.26 -9.12
CA VAL A 81 16.36 26.35 -9.86
C VAL A 81 15.24 26.96 -9.03
N GLU A 82 15.17 26.62 -7.74
CA GLU A 82 14.09 27.08 -6.85
C GLU A 82 14.12 28.59 -6.65
N SER A 83 15.30 29.15 -6.39
CA SER A 83 15.45 30.58 -6.14
C SER A 83 15.58 31.42 -7.41
N GLN A 84 16.17 30.85 -8.48
CA GLN A 84 16.53 31.62 -9.66
C GLN A 84 15.58 31.47 -10.84
N LEU A 85 14.98 30.27 -11.05
CA LEU A 85 14.21 29.95 -12.26
C LEU A 85 12.70 29.88 -12.03
N LEU A 86 12.21 29.46 -10.88
CA LEU A 86 10.78 29.29 -10.62
C LEU A 86 9.93 30.55 -10.79
N LYS A 87 10.54 31.71 -10.71
CA LYS A 87 9.88 33.00 -10.94
C LYS A 87 9.44 33.23 -12.40
N PHE A 88 10.03 32.51 -13.36
CA PHE A 88 9.72 32.66 -14.77
C PHE A 88 8.58 31.73 -15.16
N THR A 89 7.42 32.31 -15.47
CA THR A 89 6.24 31.61 -16.00
C THR A 89 6.17 31.67 -17.52
N GLU A 90 6.89 32.62 -18.12
CA GLU A 90 7.01 32.82 -19.58
C GLU A 90 8.48 32.87 -19.97
N THR A 91 8.72 32.80 -21.26
CA THR A 91 10.10 32.89 -21.79
C THR A 91 10.74 34.22 -21.41
N ALA A 92 11.89 34.12 -20.78
CA ALA A 92 12.67 35.26 -20.31
C ALA A 92 13.94 35.46 -21.16
N HIS A 93 14.36 36.73 -21.33
CA HIS A 93 15.49 37.15 -22.13
C HIS A 93 16.55 37.82 -21.26
N ARG A 94 17.83 37.55 -21.52
CA ARG A 94 18.95 38.18 -20.84
C ARG A 94 18.89 39.71 -20.98
N ASN A 95 19.45 40.43 -20.01
CA ASN A 95 19.50 41.90 -19.91
C ASN A 95 18.11 42.60 -19.81
N LYS A 96 17.02 41.85 -19.90
CA LYS A 96 15.68 42.38 -19.69
C LYS A 96 15.07 41.76 -18.40
N ASP A 97 15.14 40.45 -18.27
CA ASP A 97 14.43 39.69 -17.26
C ASP A 97 15.36 39.03 -16.24
N PHE A 98 16.63 38.77 -16.65
CA PHE A 98 17.64 38.13 -15.80
C PHE A 98 19.07 38.48 -16.28
N ASP A 99 20.08 38.19 -15.44
CA ASP A 99 21.49 38.25 -15.79
C ASP A 99 22.22 37.02 -15.24
N ILE A 100 22.19 35.92 -16.01
CA ILE A 100 22.96 34.69 -15.76
C ILE A 100 23.99 34.60 -16.87
N GLU A 101 25.28 34.59 -16.50
CA GLU A 101 26.38 34.60 -17.45
C GLU A 101 26.31 33.38 -18.40
N GLY A 102 26.41 33.62 -19.70
CA GLY A 102 26.38 32.59 -20.73
C GLY A 102 24.98 32.05 -21.07
N VAL A 103 23.92 32.49 -20.39
CA VAL A 103 22.53 32.16 -20.71
C VAL A 103 21.87 33.35 -21.38
N ASP A 104 21.29 33.15 -22.56
CA ASP A 104 20.63 34.20 -23.35
C ASP A 104 19.11 34.15 -23.23
N ILE A 105 18.53 32.93 -23.14
CA ILE A 105 17.10 32.70 -23.04
C ILE A 105 16.82 31.60 -22.04
N ILE A 106 15.74 31.77 -21.25
CA ILE A 106 15.14 30.76 -20.37
C ILE A 106 13.75 30.47 -20.89
N ILE A 107 13.47 29.19 -21.17
CA ILE A 107 12.16 28.69 -21.60
C ILE A 107 11.60 27.78 -20.49
N PRO A 108 10.60 28.23 -19.73
CA PRO A 108 9.90 27.38 -18.80
C PRO A 108 8.96 26.42 -19.55
N VAL A 109 8.90 25.19 -19.11
CA VAL A 109 7.96 24.17 -19.61
C VAL A 109 7.07 23.74 -18.48
N TYR A 110 5.77 23.85 -18.67
CA TYR A 110 4.74 23.51 -17.69
C TYR A 110 3.92 22.32 -18.15
N ASN A 111 3.45 21.54 -17.18
CA ASN A 111 2.41 20.53 -17.38
C ASN A 111 1.27 20.83 -16.39
N ASN A 112 0.08 21.16 -16.90
CA ASN A 112 -1.10 21.52 -16.08
C ASN A 112 -0.77 22.55 -14.97
N TYR A 113 -0.12 23.67 -15.33
CA TYR A 113 0.27 24.76 -14.41
C TYR A 113 1.37 24.40 -13.40
N VAL A 114 1.91 23.18 -13.43
CA VAL A 114 3.06 22.78 -12.61
C VAL A 114 4.33 22.91 -13.44
N PRO A 115 5.40 23.56 -12.93
CA PRO A 115 6.67 23.66 -13.64
C PRO A 115 7.31 22.28 -13.78
N LEU A 116 7.49 21.83 -15.00
CA LEU A 116 8.07 20.53 -15.35
C LEU A 116 9.57 20.64 -15.59
N ALA A 117 10.00 21.65 -16.33
CA ALA A 117 11.37 21.84 -16.70
C ALA A 117 11.69 23.30 -17.06
N PHE A 118 12.97 23.64 -17.02
CA PHE A 118 13.54 24.88 -17.57
C PHE A 118 14.58 24.54 -18.62
N VAL A 119 14.46 25.12 -19.80
CA VAL A 119 15.44 25.03 -20.88
C VAL A 119 16.19 26.36 -20.98
N LEU A 120 17.50 26.32 -20.73
CA LEU A 120 18.37 27.44 -20.83
C LEU A 120 19.16 27.33 -22.13
N ILE A 121 19.25 28.43 -22.87
CA ILE A 121 19.91 28.51 -24.17
C ILE A 121 20.96 29.61 -24.10
N GLY A 122 22.13 29.32 -24.64
CA GLY A 122 23.24 30.27 -24.72
C GLY A 122 24.04 30.15 -26.02
N ASP A 123 25.02 31.08 -26.21
CA ASP A 123 25.86 31.22 -27.41
C ASP A 123 25.03 31.25 -28.70
N ILE A 124 24.16 32.24 -28.76
CA ILE A 124 23.37 32.52 -29.95
C ILE A 124 24.28 33.27 -30.93
N GLU A 125 24.68 32.66 -32.04
CA GLU A 125 25.45 33.32 -33.08
C GLU A 125 24.69 34.53 -33.63
N GLU A 126 25.17 35.74 -33.38
CA GLU A 126 24.69 36.97 -33.99
C GLU A 126 25.27 37.12 -35.40
N GLU A 127 24.57 36.61 -36.42
CA GLU A 127 24.87 37.03 -37.80
C GLU A 127 24.39 38.46 -38.02
N GLY A 128 25.34 39.39 -38.05
CA GLY A 128 25.29 40.83 -38.37
C GLY A 128 23.94 41.50 -38.60
N LYS A 129 23.72 42.70 -38.07
CA LYS A 129 22.59 43.68 -38.25
C LYS A 129 21.19 43.15 -38.53
N GLY A 130 20.80 41.98 -37.97
CA GLY A 130 19.47 41.42 -38.10
C GLY A 130 18.98 40.79 -36.79
N MET A 131 17.67 40.48 -36.72
CA MET A 131 17.08 39.77 -35.59
C MET A 131 17.78 38.40 -35.39
N SER A 132 18.23 38.10 -34.19
CA SER A 132 18.91 36.84 -33.83
C SER A 132 18.17 35.64 -34.43
N PRO A 133 18.89 34.62 -34.95
CA PRO A 133 18.26 33.37 -35.45
C PRO A 133 17.33 32.72 -34.45
N VAL A 134 17.64 32.78 -33.16
CA VAL A 134 16.82 32.21 -32.09
C VAL A 134 15.48 32.93 -31.96
N LEU A 135 15.46 34.26 -32.03
CA LEU A 135 14.20 35.02 -31.99
C LEU A 135 13.29 34.68 -33.16
N LYS A 136 13.85 34.38 -34.35
CA LYS A 136 13.09 33.90 -35.51
C LYS A 136 12.50 32.49 -35.31
N HIS A 137 13.07 31.69 -34.44
CA HIS A 137 12.72 30.29 -34.23
C HIS A 137 12.13 30.01 -32.83
N LEU A 138 11.97 31.02 -31.98
CA LEU A 138 11.63 30.88 -30.57
C LEU A 138 10.37 30.02 -30.36
N ASN A 139 9.26 30.31 -31.08
CA ASN A 139 8.03 29.52 -30.99
C ASN A 139 8.23 28.03 -31.34
N PHE A 140 9.10 27.76 -32.32
CA PHE A 140 9.43 26.37 -32.68
C PHE A 140 10.24 25.68 -31.56
N ILE A 141 11.22 26.38 -30.98
CA ILE A 141 12.04 25.88 -29.91
C ILE A 141 11.19 25.61 -28.67
N GLN A 142 10.31 26.54 -28.31
CA GLN A 142 9.34 26.35 -27.22
C GLN A 142 8.47 25.12 -27.46
N THR A 143 7.92 24.98 -28.68
CA THR A 143 7.04 23.88 -29.04
C THR A 143 7.76 22.53 -28.96
N ILE A 144 8.95 22.41 -29.56
CA ILE A 144 9.68 21.14 -29.56
C ILE A 144 10.20 20.77 -28.17
N SER A 145 10.63 21.78 -27.37
CA SER A 145 11.01 21.58 -25.96
C SER A 145 9.83 21.05 -25.14
N SER A 146 8.66 21.66 -25.28
CA SER A 146 7.45 21.23 -24.57
C SER A 146 7.04 19.81 -24.97
N ILE A 147 7.02 19.51 -26.29
CA ILE A 147 6.64 18.18 -26.79
C ILE A 147 7.57 17.10 -26.22
N ILE A 148 8.89 17.31 -26.28
CA ILE A 148 9.87 16.33 -25.81
C ILE A 148 9.81 16.16 -24.30
N LEU A 149 9.82 17.26 -23.55
CA LEU A 149 9.86 17.18 -22.09
C LEU A 149 8.57 16.59 -21.49
N VAL A 150 7.41 16.94 -22.06
CA VAL A 150 6.14 16.30 -21.67
C VAL A 150 6.12 14.83 -22.07
N ALA A 151 6.66 14.45 -23.24
CA ALA A 151 6.75 13.06 -23.64
C ALA A 151 7.67 12.23 -22.70
N ILE A 152 8.83 12.78 -22.35
CA ILE A 152 9.74 12.14 -21.38
C ILE A 152 9.05 11.93 -20.03
N GLU A 153 8.28 12.93 -19.57
CA GLU A 153 7.51 12.79 -18.33
C GLU A 153 6.41 11.72 -18.43
N ASN A 154 5.67 11.70 -19.54
CA ASN A 154 4.65 10.68 -19.78
C ASN A 154 5.24 9.26 -19.81
N ILE A 155 6.40 9.08 -20.43
CA ILE A 155 7.11 7.78 -20.43
C ILE A 155 7.51 7.39 -19.00
N ARG A 156 8.00 8.33 -18.19
CA ARG A 156 8.32 8.08 -16.78
C ARG A 156 7.10 7.66 -15.97
N LEU A 157 6.01 8.44 -16.07
CA LEU A 157 4.76 8.16 -15.36
C LEU A 157 4.14 6.82 -15.78
N PHE A 158 4.20 6.50 -17.07
CA PHE A 158 3.72 5.21 -17.56
C PHE A 158 4.52 4.02 -17.01
N LYS A 159 5.86 4.12 -16.98
CA LYS A 159 6.71 3.09 -16.37
C LYS A 159 6.41 2.93 -14.87
N GLU A 160 6.21 4.02 -14.16
CA GLU A 160 5.87 3.99 -12.74
C GLU A 160 4.49 3.32 -12.52
N SER A 161 3.50 3.66 -13.32
CA SER A 161 2.17 3.04 -13.29
C SER A 161 2.23 1.52 -13.56
N LEU A 162 3.03 1.08 -14.55
CA LEU A 162 3.23 -0.35 -14.82
C LEU A 162 3.88 -1.07 -13.63
N ARG A 163 4.85 -0.43 -12.98
CA ARG A 163 5.52 -0.99 -11.80
C ARG A 163 4.55 -1.14 -10.62
N GLN A 164 3.71 -0.13 -10.39
CA GLN A 164 2.68 -0.17 -9.34
C GLN A 164 1.66 -1.27 -9.62
N GLU A 165 1.21 -1.41 -10.88
CA GLU A 165 0.27 -2.45 -11.26
C GLU A 165 0.86 -3.87 -11.11
N ALA A 166 2.15 -4.06 -11.45
CA ALA A 166 2.84 -5.32 -11.24
C ALA A 166 2.93 -5.68 -9.75
N LEU A 167 3.32 -4.72 -8.90
CA LEU A 167 3.38 -4.90 -7.45
C LEU A 167 2.01 -5.24 -6.86
N ARG A 168 0.96 -4.54 -7.30
CA ARG A 168 -0.41 -4.82 -6.86
C ARG A 168 -0.84 -6.26 -7.18
N LYS A 169 -0.53 -6.76 -8.39
CA LYS A 169 -0.83 -8.15 -8.77
C LYS A 169 -0.08 -9.17 -7.91
N GLU A 170 1.17 -8.89 -7.57
CA GLU A 170 1.93 -9.76 -6.65
C GLU A 170 1.29 -9.79 -5.25
N LEU A 171 0.87 -8.64 -4.73
CA LEU A 171 0.17 -8.55 -3.45
C LEU A 171 -1.18 -9.28 -3.47
N GLU A 172 -1.97 -9.16 -4.55
CA GLU A 172 -3.23 -9.89 -4.71
C GLU A 172 -3.01 -11.41 -4.74
N LEU A 173 -1.90 -11.88 -5.31
CA LEU A 173 -1.55 -13.30 -5.28
C LEU A 173 -1.16 -13.75 -3.86
N ALA A 174 -0.33 -12.97 -3.17
CA ALA A 174 0.04 -13.24 -1.77
C ALA A 174 -1.20 -13.29 -0.86
N ALA A 175 -2.14 -12.37 -1.04
CA ALA A 175 -3.42 -12.33 -0.32
C ALA A 175 -4.22 -13.63 -0.50
N ARG A 176 -4.35 -14.08 -1.74
CA ARG A 176 -5.05 -15.35 -2.04
C ARG A 176 -4.36 -16.57 -1.42
N MET A 177 -3.03 -16.57 -1.31
CA MET A 177 -2.30 -17.63 -0.63
C MET A 177 -2.50 -17.56 0.87
N GLN A 178 -2.47 -16.37 1.46
CA GLN A 178 -2.68 -16.15 2.89
C GLN A 178 -4.11 -16.54 3.32
N GLN A 179 -5.12 -16.15 2.56
CA GLN A 179 -6.50 -16.53 2.84
C GLN A 179 -6.73 -18.05 2.94
N LYS A 180 -5.90 -18.85 2.25
CA LYS A 180 -5.94 -20.32 2.36
C LYS A 180 -5.37 -20.87 3.66
N LEU A 181 -4.66 -20.04 4.45
CA LEU A 181 -4.17 -20.42 5.77
C LEU A 181 -5.27 -20.35 6.83
N ILE A 182 -6.30 -19.54 6.58
CA ILE A 182 -7.50 -19.42 7.41
C ILE A 182 -8.48 -20.50 6.95
N PRO A 183 -9.04 -21.31 7.88
CA PRO A 183 -9.94 -22.40 7.51
C PRO A 183 -11.25 -21.90 6.91
N ASP A 184 -11.72 -22.58 5.87
CA ASP A 184 -13.08 -22.38 5.33
C ASP A 184 -14.11 -22.94 6.30
N ASN A 185 -15.24 -22.28 6.47
CA ASN A 185 -16.36 -22.73 7.33
C ASN A 185 -16.82 -24.16 7.01
N ARG A 186 -16.66 -24.61 5.74
CA ARG A 186 -16.98 -25.98 5.34
C ARG A 186 -16.05 -27.04 5.95
N SER A 187 -14.84 -26.62 6.36
CA SER A 187 -13.86 -27.51 7.00
C SER A 187 -13.98 -27.51 8.53
N MET A 188 -14.77 -26.62 9.10
CA MET A 188 -14.98 -26.51 10.54
C MET A 188 -15.97 -27.55 11.04
N PRO A 189 -15.87 -27.99 12.31
CA PRO A 189 -16.79 -28.95 12.90
C PRO A 189 -18.23 -28.45 12.84
N GLN A 190 -19.12 -29.35 12.42
CA GLN A 190 -20.58 -29.18 12.43
C GLN A 190 -21.17 -30.52 12.87
N ASN A 191 -21.23 -30.78 14.17
CA ASN A 191 -21.71 -32.03 14.73
C ASN A 191 -22.53 -31.82 16.02
N ASP A 192 -23.02 -32.87 16.62
CA ASP A 192 -23.91 -32.83 17.79
C ASP A 192 -23.24 -32.29 19.07
N HIS A 193 -21.90 -32.15 19.09
CA HIS A 193 -21.14 -31.67 20.24
C HIS A 193 -20.59 -30.26 20.05
N LEU A 194 -20.31 -29.89 18.82
CA LEU A 194 -19.62 -28.62 18.49
C LEU A 194 -20.00 -28.17 17.09
N ALA A 195 -20.44 -26.92 16.96
CA ALA A 195 -20.56 -26.24 15.68
C ALA A 195 -19.77 -24.96 15.70
N VAL A 196 -18.85 -24.80 14.73
CA VAL A 196 -17.95 -23.63 14.66
C VAL A 196 -18.13 -22.94 13.33
N ASN A 197 -18.19 -21.61 13.36
CA ASN A 197 -18.17 -20.76 12.17
C ASN A 197 -17.22 -19.58 12.41
N GLY A 198 -16.57 -19.13 11.32
CA GLY A 198 -15.68 -18.00 11.35
C GLY A 198 -15.97 -17.01 10.23
N PHE A 199 -15.48 -15.81 10.40
CA PHE A 199 -15.52 -14.77 9.39
C PHE A 199 -14.19 -14.01 9.44
N TYR A 200 -13.66 -13.70 8.25
CA TYR A 200 -12.45 -12.90 8.06
C TYR A 200 -12.65 -11.90 6.95
N TYR A 201 -12.32 -10.65 7.23
CA TYR A 201 -12.32 -9.57 6.26
C TYR A 201 -11.05 -8.71 6.45
N PRO A 202 -10.09 -8.78 5.53
CA PRO A 202 -8.86 -8.01 5.64
C PRO A 202 -9.10 -6.53 5.28
N HIS A 203 -8.44 -5.63 6.00
CA HIS A 203 -8.44 -4.20 5.71
C HIS A 203 -7.59 -3.84 4.49
N TYR A 204 -6.42 -4.45 4.36
CA TYR A 204 -5.53 -4.35 3.19
C TYR A 204 -5.62 -5.61 2.33
N GLU A 205 -4.81 -5.66 1.26
CA GLU A 205 -4.69 -6.88 0.45
C GLU A 205 -4.31 -8.10 1.30
N VAL A 206 -3.46 -7.91 2.33
CA VAL A 206 -3.01 -8.95 3.29
C VAL A 206 -3.20 -8.45 4.71
N GLY A 207 -3.58 -9.34 5.63
CA GLY A 207 -3.90 -9.01 7.02
C GLY A 207 -3.02 -9.69 8.06
N GLY A 208 -3.14 -9.22 9.32
CA GLY A 208 -2.47 -9.76 10.49
C GLY A 208 -3.26 -10.80 11.26
N ASP A 209 -4.57 -10.82 11.08
CA ASP A 209 -5.49 -11.66 11.82
C ASP A 209 -5.43 -13.13 11.39
N TYR A 210 -5.68 -13.99 12.37
CA TYR A 210 -5.77 -15.44 12.15
C TYR A 210 -6.76 -16.06 13.12
N TYR A 211 -7.57 -17.00 12.65
CA TYR A 211 -8.31 -17.93 13.50
C TYR A 211 -8.20 -19.36 12.95
N ASP A 212 -8.41 -20.33 13.83
CA ASP A 212 -8.37 -21.73 13.44
C ASP A 212 -9.26 -22.60 14.33
N CYS A 213 -9.62 -23.78 13.79
CA CYS A 213 -10.31 -24.83 14.52
C CYS A 213 -9.73 -26.19 14.12
N ILE A 214 -9.15 -26.89 15.08
CA ILE A 214 -8.36 -28.12 14.87
C ILE A 214 -8.94 -29.26 15.67
N LYS A 215 -9.25 -30.36 15.01
CA LYS A 215 -9.55 -31.62 15.71
C LYS A 215 -8.25 -32.18 16.33
N LEU A 216 -8.16 -32.23 17.65
CA LEU A 216 -6.99 -32.70 18.38
C LEU A 216 -7.07 -34.20 18.68
N SER A 217 -8.26 -34.70 18.98
CA SER A 217 -8.57 -36.13 19.17
C SER A 217 -10.02 -36.42 18.80
N ASP A 218 -10.52 -37.61 19.08
CA ASP A 218 -11.93 -37.93 18.85
C ASP A 218 -12.85 -37.18 19.81
N THR A 219 -12.39 -36.81 21.00
CA THR A 219 -13.15 -36.11 22.04
C THR A 219 -12.78 -34.64 22.20
N LYS A 220 -11.63 -34.20 21.67
CA LYS A 220 -11.09 -32.85 21.88
C LYS A 220 -10.96 -32.07 20.59
N THR A 221 -11.48 -30.88 20.61
CA THR A 221 -11.30 -29.88 19.51
C THR A 221 -10.72 -28.60 20.09
N GLY A 222 -9.69 -28.09 19.44
CA GLY A 222 -9.10 -26.80 19.76
C GLY A 222 -9.53 -25.72 18.79
N PHE A 223 -9.66 -24.50 19.25
CA PHE A 223 -9.87 -23.32 18.41
C PHE A 223 -9.10 -22.12 18.96
N CYS A 224 -8.82 -21.18 18.08
CA CYS A 224 -8.03 -19.99 18.46
C CYS A 224 -8.41 -18.78 17.60
N ILE A 225 -8.04 -17.61 18.09
CA ILE A 225 -8.01 -16.36 17.36
C ILE A 225 -6.75 -15.59 17.77
N ALA A 226 -6.13 -14.93 16.80
CA ALA A 226 -4.90 -14.16 16.98
C ALA A 226 -4.94 -12.89 16.13
N ASP A 227 -4.32 -11.84 16.63
CA ASP A 227 -4.10 -10.61 15.91
C ASP A 227 -2.65 -10.16 16.07
N VAL A 228 -1.98 -9.92 14.94
CA VAL A 228 -0.58 -9.50 14.87
C VAL A 228 -0.49 -7.99 14.88
N SER A 229 0.24 -7.42 15.84
CA SER A 229 0.45 -5.98 15.95
C SER A 229 0.96 -5.34 14.66
N GLY A 230 0.32 -4.25 14.22
CA GLY A 230 0.62 -3.53 12.98
C GLY A 230 0.02 -4.21 11.75
N LYS A 231 0.20 -3.62 10.58
CA LYS A 231 -0.56 -3.93 9.37
C LYS A 231 0.34 -4.27 8.18
N GLY A 232 -0.27 -4.81 7.12
CA GLY A 232 0.37 -5.05 5.84
C GLY A 232 1.28 -6.27 5.81
N ILE A 233 2.24 -6.27 4.88
CA ILE A 233 3.05 -7.45 4.52
C ILE A 233 3.81 -8.05 5.72
N SER A 234 4.38 -7.20 6.59
CA SER A 234 5.14 -7.68 7.74
C SER A 234 4.28 -8.39 8.79
N ALA A 235 3.03 -7.93 8.99
CA ALA A 235 2.07 -8.62 9.84
C ALA A 235 1.63 -9.95 9.22
N ALA A 236 1.35 -9.95 7.92
CA ALA A 236 0.95 -11.14 7.17
C ALA A 236 2.01 -12.25 7.18
N ILE A 237 3.29 -11.90 7.05
CA ILE A 237 4.40 -12.86 7.13
C ILE A 237 4.50 -13.45 8.55
N LEU A 238 4.41 -12.61 9.58
CA LEU A 238 4.48 -13.08 10.97
C LEU A 238 3.28 -13.96 11.31
N MET A 239 2.07 -13.60 10.84
CA MET A 239 0.87 -14.42 10.98
C MET A 239 1.07 -15.80 10.34
N SER A 240 1.61 -15.87 9.12
CA SER A 240 1.85 -17.14 8.43
C SER A 240 2.84 -18.03 9.18
N ASN A 241 3.92 -17.45 9.73
CA ASN A 241 4.87 -18.16 10.58
C ASN A 241 4.23 -18.63 11.88
N PHE A 242 3.40 -17.78 12.49
CA PHE A 242 2.66 -18.12 13.69
C PHE A 242 1.69 -19.29 13.43
N GLN A 243 0.90 -19.22 12.37
CA GLN A 243 -0.04 -20.27 11.98
C GLN A 243 0.68 -21.63 11.82
N ALA A 244 1.78 -21.68 11.08
CA ALA A 244 2.54 -22.91 10.88
C ALA A 244 3.09 -23.47 12.21
N SER A 245 3.63 -22.60 13.05
CA SER A 245 4.16 -22.98 14.36
C SER A 245 3.05 -23.47 15.30
N PHE A 246 1.94 -22.76 15.34
CA PHE A 246 0.77 -23.11 16.12
C PHE A 246 0.23 -24.49 15.72
N ARG A 247 -0.03 -24.75 14.45
CA ARG A 247 -0.53 -26.03 13.96
C ARG A 247 0.42 -27.19 14.23
N ALA A 248 1.74 -26.95 14.19
CA ALA A 248 2.75 -27.96 14.48
C ALA A 248 2.83 -28.30 15.97
N LEU A 249 2.58 -27.33 16.85
CA LEU A 249 2.71 -27.48 18.29
C LEU A 249 1.42 -27.86 19.01
N PHE A 250 0.25 -27.41 18.48
CA PHE A 250 -1.04 -27.60 19.14
C PHE A 250 -1.58 -29.01 18.92
N THR A 251 -1.22 -29.90 19.81
CA THR A 251 -1.65 -31.31 19.86
C THR A 251 -2.51 -31.58 21.08
N HIS A 252 -3.12 -32.76 21.17
CA HIS A 252 -3.90 -33.16 22.35
C HIS A 252 -3.05 -33.38 23.63
N GLU A 253 -1.76 -33.59 23.46
CA GLU A 253 -0.83 -33.87 24.58
C GLU A 253 -0.22 -32.61 25.18
N ILE A 254 -0.17 -31.49 24.40
CA ILE A 254 0.50 -30.29 24.87
C ILE A 254 -0.35 -29.57 25.93
N GLU A 255 0.28 -29.18 27.04
CA GLU A 255 -0.33 -28.27 28.02
C GLU A 255 -0.38 -26.84 27.40
N LEU A 256 -1.49 -26.13 27.56
CA LEU A 256 -1.65 -24.79 27.01
C LEU A 256 -0.58 -23.79 27.50
N PRO A 257 -0.17 -23.80 28.78
CA PRO A 257 0.94 -22.96 29.25
C PRO A 257 2.26 -23.19 28.51
N LEU A 258 2.59 -24.47 28.22
CA LEU A 258 3.78 -24.80 27.46
C LEU A 258 3.69 -24.38 26.01
N LEU A 259 2.51 -24.50 25.38
CA LEU A 259 2.24 -24.01 24.05
C LEU A 259 2.53 -22.50 23.94
N ILE A 260 1.97 -21.69 24.86
CA ILE A 260 2.18 -20.24 24.91
C ILE A 260 3.66 -19.89 25.03
N ARG A 261 4.41 -20.56 25.94
CA ARG A 261 5.85 -20.31 26.11
C ARG A 261 6.64 -20.63 24.85
N LYS A 262 6.37 -21.76 24.19
CA LYS A 262 7.05 -22.13 22.92
C LYS A 262 6.73 -21.14 21.80
N LEU A 263 5.48 -20.74 21.66
CA LEU A 263 5.10 -19.72 20.67
C LEU A 263 5.76 -18.37 20.98
N ASN A 264 5.83 -17.95 22.24
CA ASN A 264 6.52 -16.72 22.64
C ASN A 264 7.98 -16.71 22.18
N THR A 265 8.72 -17.78 22.48
CA THR A 265 10.13 -17.91 22.07
C THR A 265 10.29 -17.81 20.55
N LEU A 266 9.40 -18.47 19.78
CA LEU A 266 9.45 -18.44 18.31
C LEU A 266 9.13 -17.05 17.76
N ILE A 267 8.13 -16.36 18.32
CA ILE A 267 7.74 -15.02 17.86
C ILE A 267 8.82 -13.99 18.15
N ILE A 268 9.44 -14.03 19.34
CA ILE A 268 10.56 -13.15 19.66
C ILE A 268 11.73 -13.35 18.68
N ALA A 269 12.06 -14.60 18.38
CA ALA A 269 13.13 -14.92 17.43
C ALA A 269 12.83 -14.42 16.00
N ASN A 270 11.56 -14.47 15.58
CA ASN A 270 11.15 -14.08 14.23
C ASN A 270 10.88 -12.58 14.08
N ALA A 271 10.38 -11.91 15.11
CA ALA A 271 9.97 -10.51 15.08
C ALA A 271 11.01 -9.53 15.63
N SER A 272 12.13 -10.03 16.18
CA SER A 272 13.20 -9.21 16.78
C SER A 272 12.69 -8.18 17.80
N GLY A 273 11.57 -8.46 18.47
CA GLY A 273 10.92 -7.57 19.44
C GLY A 273 10.13 -6.40 18.85
N GLU A 274 10.03 -6.29 17.52
CA GLU A 274 9.29 -5.18 16.85
C GLU A 274 7.79 -5.42 16.78
N LYS A 275 7.34 -6.67 16.89
CA LYS A 275 5.94 -7.07 16.78
C LYS A 275 5.56 -8.11 17.82
N PHE A 276 4.30 -8.09 18.20
CA PHE A 276 3.70 -9.06 19.12
C PHE A 276 2.38 -9.57 18.55
N ILE A 277 1.81 -10.57 19.19
CA ILE A 277 0.55 -11.19 18.81
C ILE A 277 -0.36 -11.24 20.04
N THR A 278 -1.55 -10.69 19.95
CA THR A 278 -2.61 -10.97 20.90
C THR A 278 -3.25 -12.31 20.54
N PHE A 279 -3.46 -13.19 21.50
CA PHE A 279 -3.80 -14.57 21.20
C PHE A 279 -4.78 -15.16 22.22
N PHE A 280 -5.84 -15.76 21.73
CA PHE A 280 -6.74 -16.60 22.52
C PHE A 280 -6.72 -18.01 21.96
N VAL A 281 -6.56 -19.00 22.84
CA VAL A 281 -6.63 -20.43 22.50
C VAL A 281 -7.48 -21.16 23.50
N ALA A 282 -8.33 -22.05 22.98
CA ALA A 282 -9.17 -22.91 23.81
C ALA A 282 -9.19 -24.36 23.29
N ARG A 283 -9.44 -25.29 24.19
CA ARG A 283 -9.62 -26.71 23.93
C ARG A 283 -10.91 -27.18 24.61
N TYR A 284 -11.88 -27.61 23.78
CA TYR A 284 -13.13 -28.16 24.26
C TYR A 284 -13.07 -29.70 24.24
N ASP A 285 -13.31 -30.30 25.38
CA ASP A 285 -13.45 -31.74 25.56
C ASP A 285 -14.95 -32.02 25.70
N HIS A 286 -15.57 -32.59 24.64
CA HIS A 286 -16.99 -32.81 24.62
C HIS A 286 -17.43 -34.04 25.45
N GLU A 287 -16.52 -34.98 25.75
CA GLU A 287 -16.78 -36.11 26.62
C GLU A 287 -16.93 -35.69 28.10
N ASN A 288 -16.00 -34.81 28.53
CA ASN A 288 -15.99 -34.27 29.89
C ASN A 288 -16.77 -32.95 30.01
N CYS A 289 -17.29 -32.41 28.91
CA CYS A 289 -17.93 -31.08 28.83
C CYS A 289 -17.09 -29.97 29.50
N THR A 290 -15.82 -29.92 29.20
CA THR A 290 -14.89 -28.93 29.75
C THR A 290 -14.27 -28.06 28.68
N LEU A 291 -14.16 -26.76 28.96
CA LEU A 291 -13.45 -25.78 28.15
C LEU A 291 -12.20 -25.31 28.91
N GLU A 292 -11.06 -25.67 28.40
CA GLU A 292 -9.76 -25.20 28.87
C GLU A 292 -9.27 -24.07 27.97
N TYR A 293 -8.81 -22.93 28.52
CA TYR A 293 -8.36 -21.81 27.71
C TYR A 293 -7.23 -20.99 28.32
N ILE A 294 -6.52 -20.27 27.43
CA ILE A 294 -5.63 -19.15 27.77
C ILE A 294 -5.98 -17.97 26.87
N ASN A 295 -6.11 -16.80 27.50
CA ASN A 295 -6.14 -15.52 26.82
C ASN A 295 -4.79 -14.81 27.09
N ALA A 296 -4.01 -14.60 26.02
CA ALA A 296 -2.73 -13.90 26.04
C ALA A 296 -2.89 -12.51 25.41
N GLY A 297 -3.42 -11.57 26.19
CA GLY A 297 -3.57 -10.17 25.78
C GLY A 297 -4.60 -9.89 24.69
N HIS A 298 -5.44 -10.85 24.34
CA HIS A 298 -6.47 -10.69 23.32
C HIS A 298 -7.75 -10.08 23.88
N ASN A 299 -8.59 -9.48 23.01
CA ASN A 299 -9.92 -8.99 23.35
C ASN A 299 -10.70 -10.11 24.05
N PRO A 300 -11.31 -9.84 25.23
CA PRO A 300 -11.95 -10.90 25.99
C PRO A 300 -13.07 -11.60 25.21
N PRO A 301 -12.91 -12.89 24.84
CA PRO A 301 -14.05 -13.64 24.28
C PRO A 301 -15.22 -13.68 25.26
N VAL A 302 -16.41 -13.83 24.69
CA VAL A 302 -17.66 -13.87 25.46
C VAL A 302 -18.24 -15.27 25.41
N LEU A 303 -18.42 -15.89 26.56
CA LEU A 303 -19.14 -17.14 26.73
C LEU A 303 -20.55 -16.86 27.24
N PHE A 304 -21.57 -17.40 26.57
CA PHE A 304 -22.96 -17.22 26.88
C PHE A 304 -23.62 -18.59 27.12
N ASP A 305 -24.18 -18.77 28.32
CA ASP A 305 -25.01 -19.92 28.65
C ASP A 305 -26.46 -19.65 28.20
N THR A 306 -26.93 -20.43 27.25
CA THR A 306 -28.25 -20.19 26.62
C THR A 306 -29.43 -20.61 27.51
N VAL A 307 -29.19 -21.32 28.62
CA VAL A 307 -30.24 -21.81 29.56
C VAL A 307 -30.35 -20.82 30.74
N THR A 308 -29.22 -20.45 31.33
CA THR A 308 -29.21 -19.53 32.48
C THR A 308 -29.27 -18.06 32.07
N GLY A 309 -28.81 -17.74 30.83
CA GLY A 309 -28.67 -16.38 30.34
C GLY A 309 -27.37 -15.71 30.87
N GLU A 310 -26.49 -16.46 31.51
CA GLU A 310 -25.24 -15.94 32.05
C GLU A 310 -24.26 -15.58 30.94
N VAL A 311 -23.56 -14.43 31.10
CA VAL A 311 -22.53 -13.94 30.18
C VAL A 311 -21.23 -13.83 30.96
N ILE A 312 -20.20 -14.55 30.49
CA ILE A 312 -18.86 -14.56 31.09
C ILE A 312 -17.86 -14.02 30.09
N HIS A 313 -17.08 -13.01 30.50
CA HIS A 313 -15.94 -12.50 29.72
C HIS A 313 -14.68 -13.25 30.09
N LEU A 314 -14.00 -13.84 29.08
CA LEU A 314 -12.78 -14.62 29.28
C LEU A 314 -11.57 -13.69 29.24
N HIS A 315 -11.30 -13.05 30.39
CA HIS A 315 -10.25 -12.04 30.49
C HIS A 315 -8.85 -12.61 30.31
N SER A 316 -7.89 -11.71 30.03
CA SER A 316 -6.47 -12.03 29.84
C SER A 316 -5.89 -12.71 31.08
N LEU A 317 -5.14 -13.78 30.84
CA LEU A 317 -4.45 -14.59 31.86
C LEU A 317 -2.95 -14.39 31.80
N CYS A 318 -2.41 -13.83 30.72
CA CYS A 318 -1.03 -13.41 30.54
C CYS A 318 -0.93 -12.32 29.45
N VAL A 319 0.25 -11.74 29.27
CA VAL A 319 0.54 -10.78 28.21
C VAL A 319 0.53 -11.43 26.83
N GLY A 320 0.41 -10.62 25.77
CA GLY A 320 0.49 -11.10 24.39
C GLY A 320 1.84 -11.75 24.07
N ILE A 321 1.81 -12.64 23.10
CA ILE A 321 2.97 -13.40 22.65
C ILE A 321 3.95 -12.47 21.94
N GLY A 322 5.23 -12.49 22.31
CA GLY A 322 6.27 -11.62 21.76
C GLY A 322 6.37 -10.24 22.39
N MET A 323 5.52 -9.90 23.38
CA MET A 323 5.61 -8.61 24.10
C MET A 323 6.80 -8.54 25.04
N ILE A 324 7.19 -9.67 25.63
CA ILE A 324 8.33 -9.77 26.58
C ILE A 324 9.09 -11.08 26.34
N ASP A 325 10.37 -11.08 26.62
CA ASP A 325 11.26 -12.22 26.36
C ASP A 325 10.80 -13.49 27.06
N GLU A 326 10.48 -13.39 28.34
CA GLU A 326 9.94 -14.51 29.13
C GLU A 326 8.63 -14.09 29.79
N ILE A 327 7.54 -14.82 29.51
CA ILE A 327 6.25 -14.60 30.19
C ILE A 327 6.35 -15.25 31.57
N PRO A 328 6.39 -14.46 32.67
CA PRO A 328 6.72 -14.98 34.01
C PRO A 328 5.66 -15.96 34.54
N THR A 329 4.39 -15.66 34.23
CA THR A 329 3.28 -16.52 34.69
C THR A 329 2.32 -16.72 33.51
N VAL A 330 2.11 -17.98 33.14
CA VAL A 330 1.06 -18.39 32.18
C VAL A 330 0.14 -19.33 32.95
N ARG A 331 -1.11 -18.90 33.11
CA ARG A 331 -2.14 -19.72 33.78
C ARG A 331 -3.17 -20.13 32.76
N GLU A 332 -3.65 -21.35 32.85
CA GLU A 332 -4.82 -21.81 32.12
C GLU A 332 -6.03 -21.78 33.05
N GLN A 333 -7.20 -21.65 32.45
CA GLN A 333 -8.47 -21.71 33.14
C GLN A 333 -9.33 -22.82 32.56
N LEU A 334 -9.94 -23.61 33.46
CA LEU A 334 -10.85 -24.70 33.14
C LEU A 334 -12.29 -24.31 33.52
N LEU A 335 -13.21 -24.39 32.60
CA LEU A 335 -14.63 -24.14 32.80
C LEU A 335 -15.45 -25.42 32.52
N ASN A 336 -16.43 -25.73 33.37
CA ASN A 336 -17.38 -26.79 33.13
C ASN A 336 -18.54 -26.23 32.31
N ILE A 337 -18.79 -26.79 31.15
CA ILE A 337 -19.90 -26.43 30.26
C ILE A 337 -21.08 -27.33 30.66
N THR A 338 -21.94 -26.77 31.49
CA THR A 338 -23.09 -27.54 32.05
C THR A 338 -24.33 -27.52 31.17
N ASN A 339 -24.44 -26.51 30.30
CA ASN A 339 -25.55 -26.27 29.41
C ASN A 339 -25.07 -25.97 27.98
N TYR A 340 -25.99 -25.97 27.04
CA TYR A 340 -25.72 -25.43 25.70
C TYR A 340 -25.20 -23.98 25.83
N SER A 341 -24.00 -23.77 25.38
CA SER A 341 -23.29 -22.48 25.52
C SER A 341 -22.74 -22.03 24.17
N LYS A 342 -22.61 -20.73 24.00
CA LYS A 342 -21.97 -20.10 22.83
C LYS A 342 -20.74 -19.33 23.26
N ILE A 343 -19.67 -19.44 22.48
CA ILE A 343 -18.50 -18.59 22.66
C ILE A 343 -18.26 -17.77 21.39
N VAL A 344 -18.04 -16.45 21.55
CA VAL A 344 -17.61 -15.57 20.46
C VAL A 344 -16.25 -14.98 20.79
N CYS A 345 -15.32 -15.13 19.85
CA CYS A 345 -14.03 -14.48 19.86
C CYS A 345 -13.95 -13.52 18.67
N TYR A 346 -13.34 -12.36 18.85
CA TYR A 346 -13.28 -11.31 17.83
C TYR A 346 -12.03 -10.44 18.01
N THR A 347 -11.52 -9.88 16.90
CA THR A 347 -10.41 -8.94 16.90
C THR A 347 -10.88 -7.50 17.11
N ASP A 348 -9.96 -6.59 17.42
CA ASP A 348 -10.27 -5.20 17.73
C ASP A 348 -10.87 -4.45 16.52
N GLY A 349 -10.52 -4.84 15.27
CA GLY A 349 -11.15 -4.29 14.09
C GLY A 349 -12.69 -4.38 14.07
N LEU A 350 -13.27 -5.33 14.83
CA LEU A 350 -14.72 -5.38 15.03
C LEU A 350 -15.21 -4.38 16.09
N SER A 351 -14.49 -4.27 17.22
CA SER A 351 -14.89 -3.37 18.32
C SER A 351 -14.62 -1.90 18.02
N ASP A 352 -13.63 -1.62 17.19
CA ASP A 352 -13.24 -0.26 16.79
C ASP A 352 -14.11 0.32 15.67
N LEU A 353 -14.98 -0.50 15.07
CA LEU A 353 -15.98 -0.01 14.13
C LEU A 353 -16.93 0.98 14.81
N LYS A 354 -17.27 2.04 14.07
CA LYS A 354 -18.25 3.02 14.51
C LYS A 354 -19.65 2.59 14.09
N GLY A 355 -20.56 2.57 15.05
CA GLY A 355 -21.99 2.37 14.79
C GLY A 355 -22.62 3.58 14.08
N ASP A 356 -23.90 3.47 13.73
CA ASP A 356 -24.69 4.51 13.07
C ASP A 356 -24.68 5.86 13.82
N ASP A 357 -24.37 5.85 15.12
CA ASP A 357 -24.25 7.03 15.97
C ASP A 357 -22.83 7.63 16.03
N GLY A 358 -21.90 7.07 15.26
CA GLY A 358 -20.50 7.49 15.19
C GLY A 358 -19.64 7.12 16.41
N LYS A 359 -20.16 6.26 17.32
CA LYS A 359 -19.43 5.71 18.46
C LYS A 359 -18.93 4.32 18.19
N GLU A 360 -17.83 3.93 18.85
CA GLU A 360 -17.31 2.57 18.84
C GLU A 360 -18.38 1.55 19.23
N ILE A 361 -18.38 0.40 18.56
CA ILE A 361 -19.32 -0.69 18.87
C ILE A 361 -18.89 -1.30 20.20
N LEU A 362 -19.66 -1.05 21.23
CA LEU A 362 -19.40 -1.59 22.55
C LEU A 362 -19.53 -3.12 22.53
N THR A 363 -18.70 -3.81 23.29
CA THR A 363 -18.77 -5.25 23.54
C THR A 363 -20.20 -5.74 23.85
N LYS A 364 -21.00 -4.88 24.50
CA LYS A 364 -22.42 -5.15 24.77
C LYS A 364 -23.27 -5.36 23.53
N GLU A 365 -22.95 -4.71 22.43
CA GLU A 365 -23.66 -4.88 21.15
C GLU A 365 -23.26 -6.18 20.48
N ILE A 366 -21.97 -6.55 20.52
CA ILE A 366 -21.46 -7.84 20.04
C ILE A 366 -22.16 -8.97 20.83
N VAL A 367 -22.23 -8.85 22.15
CA VAL A 367 -22.94 -9.80 23.03
C VAL A 367 -24.41 -9.99 22.61
N ARG A 368 -25.10 -8.91 22.23
CA ARG A 368 -26.51 -8.99 21.80
C ARG A 368 -26.74 -9.93 20.61
N PHE A 369 -25.76 -10.04 19.69
CA PHE A 369 -25.91 -10.89 18.52
C PHE A 369 -25.81 -12.38 18.86
N ILE A 370 -25.16 -12.75 19.96
CA ILE A 370 -24.99 -14.14 20.36
C ILE A 370 -25.91 -14.57 21.51
N THR A 371 -26.54 -13.59 22.21
CA THR A 371 -27.45 -13.88 23.35
C THR A 371 -28.83 -14.35 22.88
N ASN A 372 -28.87 -15.30 21.96
CA ASN A 372 -30.07 -15.93 21.44
C ASN A 372 -29.82 -17.41 21.22
N LYS A 373 -30.87 -18.15 20.76
CA LYS A 373 -30.78 -19.59 20.44
C LYS A 373 -30.58 -19.86 18.94
N ASP A 374 -30.35 -18.85 18.13
CA ASP A 374 -30.16 -19.02 16.69
C ASP A 374 -28.80 -19.67 16.39
N PRO A 375 -28.67 -20.44 15.30
CA PRO A 375 -27.37 -20.97 14.88
C PRO A 375 -26.31 -19.87 14.71
N VAL A 376 -25.05 -20.18 15.08
CA VAL A 376 -23.90 -19.23 15.00
C VAL A 376 -23.73 -18.61 13.62
N GLU A 377 -24.04 -19.35 12.55
CA GLU A 377 -24.00 -18.82 11.18
C GLU A 377 -24.96 -17.64 10.98
N ASN A 378 -26.15 -17.72 11.53
CA ASN A 378 -27.16 -16.64 11.47
C ASN A 378 -26.72 -15.45 12.31
N ASN A 379 -26.12 -15.68 13.48
CA ASN A 379 -25.62 -14.63 14.34
C ASN A 379 -24.52 -13.81 13.63
N ILE A 380 -23.54 -14.45 13.00
CA ILE A 380 -22.49 -13.79 12.23
C ILE A 380 -23.11 -13.00 11.07
N ARG A 381 -24.03 -13.62 10.29
CA ARG A 381 -24.66 -12.97 9.13
C ARG A 381 -25.43 -11.70 9.51
N GLU A 382 -26.22 -11.75 10.59
CA GLU A 382 -26.97 -10.59 11.07
C GLU A 382 -26.06 -9.49 11.59
N MET A 383 -25.01 -9.84 12.33
CA MET A 383 -24.00 -8.90 12.81
C MET A 383 -23.33 -8.18 11.65
N LEU A 384 -22.81 -8.91 10.67
CA LEU A 384 -22.14 -8.34 9.49
C LEU A 384 -23.08 -7.44 8.69
N LYS A 385 -24.34 -7.84 8.48
CA LYS A 385 -25.33 -7.03 7.78
C LYS A 385 -25.59 -5.70 8.51
N LYS A 386 -25.70 -5.73 9.83
CA LYS A 386 -25.95 -4.51 10.62
C LYS A 386 -24.75 -3.58 10.64
N LEU A 387 -23.53 -4.14 10.55
CA LEU A 387 -22.27 -3.40 10.51
C LEU A 387 -21.88 -2.95 9.09
N GLY A 388 -22.67 -3.29 8.07
CA GLY A 388 -22.39 -2.93 6.68
C GLY A 388 -21.14 -3.60 6.09
N ILE A 389 -20.72 -4.75 6.62
CA ILE A 389 -19.60 -5.54 6.11
C ILE A 389 -20.16 -6.66 5.22
N PRO A 390 -19.67 -6.88 3.97
CA PRO A 390 -18.51 -6.31 3.30
C PRO A 390 -18.81 -5.13 2.35
N ASP A 391 -19.98 -4.50 2.42
CA ASP A 391 -20.42 -3.46 1.47
C ASP A 391 -19.69 -2.12 1.64
N ASN A 392 -18.34 -2.10 1.46
CA ASN A 392 -17.50 -0.91 1.47
C ASN A 392 -17.76 0.03 2.66
N ASN A 393 -17.60 -0.47 3.87
CA ASN A 393 -17.62 0.42 5.04
C ASN A 393 -16.35 1.28 5.03
N PRO A 394 -16.45 2.62 4.78
CA PRO A 394 -15.28 3.51 4.75
C PRO A 394 -14.62 3.69 6.13
N ASP A 395 -15.26 3.24 7.19
CA ASP A 395 -14.78 3.35 8.57
C ASP A 395 -14.05 2.07 9.05
N LEU A 396 -13.73 1.14 8.15
CA LEU A 396 -12.89 -0.01 8.48
C LEU A 396 -11.43 0.43 8.60
N PHE A 397 -10.86 0.33 9.80
CA PHE A 397 -9.49 0.74 10.08
C PHE A 397 -8.53 -0.44 10.29
N ASP A 398 -9.06 -1.65 10.55
CA ASP A 398 -8.27 -2.86 10.77
C ASP A 398 -8.94 -4.12 10.21
N ASP A 399 -8.21 -5.24 10.22
CA ASP A 399 -8.74 -6.55 9.86
C ASP A 399 -9.89 -6.92 10.80
N VAL A 400 -10.94 -7.53 10.29
CA VAL A 400 -12.06 -8.03 11.10
C VAL A 400 -12.08 -9.54 11.08
N SER A 401 -11.87 -10.14 12.23
CA SER A 401 -11.96 -11.58 12.43
C SER A 401 -12.94 -11.94 13.53
N ILE A 402 -13.75 -12.96 13.29
CA ILE A 402 -14.72 -13.48 14.25
C ILE A 402 -14.68 -15.00 14.16
N ILE A 403 -14.64 -15.68 15.28
CA ILE A 403 -14.92 -17.10 15.39
C ILE A 403 -15.97 -17.32 16.47
N VAL A 404 -17.03 -18.05 16.14
CA VAL A 404 -18.11 -18.40 17.07
C VAL A 404 -18.24 -19.91 17.12
N ALA A 405 -18.38 -20.44 18.33
CA ALA A 405 -18.58 -21.84 18.54
C ALA A 405 -19.82 -22.09 19.43
N ASP A 406 -20.68 -22.98 18.98
CA ASP A 406 -21.75 -23.61 19.79
C ASP A 406 -21.18 -24.83 20.49
N LEU A 407 -21.23 -24.84 21.82
CA LEU A 407 -20.78 -25.94 22.67
C LEU A 407 -22.01 -26.68 23.18
N PHE A 408 -22.24 -27.89 22.66
CA PHE A 408 -23.35 -28.71 23.07
C PHE A 408 -22.86 -29.67 24.17
N ARG A 409 -23.77 -29.99 25.06
CA ARG A 409 -23.54 -30.97 26.13
C ARG A 409 -23.88 -32.37 25.64
#